data_2f17f4e04e586d395aa431a36c6c9e90
#
_entry.id   2f17f4e04e586d395aa431a36c6c9e90
#
_cell.length_a   1.000
_cell.length_b   1.000
_cell.length_c   1.000
_cell.angle_alpha   90.00
_cell.angle_beta   90.00
_cell.angle_gamma   90.00
#
_symmetry.space_group_name_H-M   'P 1'
#
loop_
_entity.id
_entity.type
_entity.pdbx_description
1 polymer ?
#
loop_
_entity_poly.entity_id
_entity_poly.type
_entity_poly.pdbx_seq_one_letter_code
_entity_poly.pdbx_strand_id
1 'polypeptide(L)'
;MEPGSRNDVKALVLNCSLKPSPEPSNTAALASVLVDSLRAENIEVSEVRLADRNVPPGVETDLGGSDEWPAIHDRILDSAILIVATPTWLGRPSSIAQRALERMDAMISETDDQGRPVCFNRVAGVVVTGNEDGAHHVISEVAGALGDIGFTIPGQAWTYWNKGPGPGKDYSETDEDHDWSERTGRAAAQNLLAVARQLKDQPIPAPPG
;
A
#
# COMPACT_ATOMS: atom_id res chain seq x y z
N MET A 1 -21.47 -16.45 -21.54
CA MET A 1 -20.40 -16.02 -20.61
C MET A 1 -21.09 -15.24 -19.50
N GLU A 2 -21.23 -15.83 -18.31
CA GLU A 2 -21.75 -15.11 -17.17
C GLU A 2 -20.77 -13.99 -16.81
N PRO A 3 -21.22 -12.77 -16.51
CA PRO A 3 -20.32 -11.71 -16.04
C PRO A 3 -19.73 -12.15 -14.71
N GLY A 4 -18.43 -12.40 -14.67
CA GLY A 4 -17.69 -12.68 -13.44
C GLY A 4 -18.10 -11.66 -12.37
N SER A 5 -18.41 -12.17 -11.19
CA SER A 5 -18.90 -11.38 -10.07
C SER A 5 -18.02 -10.11 -9.91
N ARG A 6 -18.65 -8.94 -9.87
CA ARG A 6 -17.97 -7.64 -9.59
C ARG A 6 -17.25 -7.61 -8.23
N ASN A 7 -17.39 -8.67 -7.43
CA ASN A 7 -16.90 -8.80 -6.05
C ASN A 7 -15.52 -9.46 -5.89
N ASP A 8 -14.80 -9.78 -6.96
CA ASP A 8 -13.50 -10.47 -6.87
C ASP A 8 -12.29 -9.54 -6.72
N VAL A 9 -12.49 -8.24 -6.51
CA VAL A 9 -11.41 -7.31 -6.19
C VAL A 9 -11.22 -7.30 -4.67
N LYS A 10 -10.00 -7.62 -4.23
CA LYS A 10 -9.59 -7.52 -2.83
C LYS A 10 -8.53 -6.44 -2.67
N ALA A 11 -8.45 -5.86 -1.51
CA ALA A 11 -7.43 -4.88 -1.15
C ALA A 11 -6.67 -5.29 0.11
N LEU A 12 -5.37 -5.01 0.12
CA LEU A 12 -4.50 -5.18 1.26
C LEU A 12 -3.89 -3.84 1.66
N VAL A 13 -3.94 -3.53 2.95
CA VAL A 13 -3.18 -2.42 3.54
C VAL A 13 -1.97 -3.00 4.27
N LEU A 14 -0.77 -2.56 3.91
CA LEU A 14 0.43 -2.75 4.70
C LEU A 14 0.62 -1.52 5.58
N ASN A 15 0.31 -1.68 6.86
CA ASN A 15 0.52 -0.64 7.85
C ASN A 15 1.96 -0.71 8.38
N CYS A 16 2.76 0.26 7.97
CA CYS A 16 4.18 0.36 8.28
C CYS A 16 4.47 1.30 9.47
N SER A 17 3.49 1.51 10.36
CA SER A 17 3.71 2.19 11.63
C SER A 17 4.75 1.43 12.46
N LEU A 18 5.62 2.16 13.19
CA LEU A 18 6.59 1.56 14.11
C LEU A 18 5.95 1.05 15.41
N LYS A 19 4.70 1.45 15.68
CA LYS A 19 3.96 1.08 16.88
C LYS A 19 3.26 -0.26 16.67
N PRO A 20 3.51 -1.29 17.52
CA PRO A 20 2.79 -2.55 17.44
C PRO A 20 1.35 -2.42 17.99
N SER A 21 0.52 -3.40 17.72
CA SER A 21 -0.81 -3.48 18.33
C SER A 21 -0.69 -3.77 19.85
N PRO A 22 -1.57 -3.22 20.69
CA PRO A 22 -2.76 -2.42 20.36
C PRO A 22 -2.52 -0.89 20.33
N GLU A 23 -1.28 -0.42 20.24
CA GLU A 23 -0.99 1.02 20.26
C GLU A 23 -1.69 1.74 19.10
N PRO A 24 -2.29 2.93 19.35
CA PRO A 24 -2.91 3.72 18.28
C PRO A 24 -1.90 4.10 17.19
N SER A 25 -2.31 4.00 15.94
CA SER A 25 -1.50 4.38 14.77
C SER A 25 -2.18 5.50 13.99
N ASN A 26 -1.53 6.64 13.90
CA ASN A 26 -1.98 7.76 13.07
C ASN A 26 -2.06 7.36 11.59
N THR A 27 -1.11 6.53 11.16
CA THR A 27 -1.07 5.99 9.80
C THR A 27 -2.28 5.11 9.51
N ALA A 28 -2.67 4.23 10.47
CA ALA A 28 -3.91 3.45 10.34
C ALA A 28 -5.15 4.34 10.30
N ALA A 29 -5.18 5.41 11.12
CA ALA A 29 -6.30 6.33 11.19
C ALA A 29 -6.53 7.04 9.84
N LEU A 30 -5.48 7.51 9.17
CA LEU A 30 -5.62 8.09 7.83
C LEU A 30 -5.93 7.02 6.77
N ALA A 31 -5.30 5.84 6.84
CA ALA A 31 -5.57 4.75 5.91
C ALA A 31 -7.02 4.26 5.98
N SER A 32 -7.68 4.37 7.14
CA SER A 32 -9.10 3.98 7.29
C SER A 32 -10.03 4.72 6.33
N VAL A 33 -9.69 5.93 5.90
CA VAL A 33 -10.45 6.70 4.90
C VAL A 33 -10.54 5.95 3.57
N LEU A 34 -9.43 5.38 3.10
CA LEU A 34 -9.41 4.56 1.88
C LEU A 34 -10.12 3.23 2.11
N VAL A 35 -9.88 2.60 3.26
CA VAL A 35 -10.50 1.33 3.66
C VAL A 35 -12.01 1.45 3.66
N ASP A 36 -12.56 2.46 4.31
CA ASP A 36 -14.01 2.68 4.42
C ASP A 36 -14.62 3.01 3.05
N SER A 37 -13.91 3.79 2.21
CA SER A 37 -14.34 4.08 0.84
C SER A 37 -14.39 2.81 -0.03
N LEU A 38 -13.41 1.90 0.09
CA LEU A 38 -13.40 0.63 -0.64
C LEU A 38 -14.48 -0.33 -0.11
N ARG A 39 -14.68 -0.39 1.21
CA ARG A 39 -15.73 -1.21 1.83
C ARG A 39 -17.14 -0.75 1.45
N ALA A 40 -17.34 0.56 1.29
CA ALA A 40 -18.61 1.10 0.79
C ALA A 40 -18.94 0.63 -0.64
N GLU A 41 -17.91 0.29 -1.42
CA GLU A 41 -18.02 -0.34 -2.75
C GLU A 41 -18.08 -1.88 -2.71
N ASN A 42 -18.27 -2.47 -1.52
CA ASN A 42 -18.30 -3.91 -1.24
C ASN A 42 -16.97 -4.62 -1.57
N ILE A 43 -15.84 -3.94 -1.45
CA ILE A 43 -14.51 -4.52 -1.58
C ILE A 43 -14.08 -5.13 -0.26
N GLU A 44 -13.60 -6.37 -0.29
CA GLU A 44 -12.94 -6.98 0.85
C GLU A 44 -11.59 -6.29 1.09
N VAL A 45 -11.42 -5.69 2.26
CA VAL A 45 -10.17 -5.02 2.65
C VAL A 45 -9.60 -5.66 3.89
N SER A 46 -8.39 -6.14 3.79
CA SER A 46 -7.61 -6.67 4.90
C SER A 46 -6.40 -5.78 5.21
N GLU A 47 -5.88 -5.89 6.43
CA GLU A 47 -4.71 -5.12 6.88
C GLU A 47 -3.66 -6.07 7.49
N VAL A 48 -2.39 -5.75 7.27
CA VAL A 48 -1.25 -6.28 8.01
C VAL A 48 -0.52 -5.12 8.65
N ARG A 49 -0.50 -5.09 9.98
CA ARG A 49 0.40 -4.22 10.72
C ARG A 49 1.77 -4.89 10.82
N LEU A 50 2.73 -4.40 10.06
CA LEU A 50 4.05 -5.05 9.95
C LEU A 50 4.87 -5.01 11.24
N ALA A 51 4.61 -4.06 12.14
CA ALA A 51 5.22 -4.02 13.46
C ALA A 51 4.85 -5.22 14.34
N ASP A 52 3.77 -5.94 14.04
CA ASP A 52 3.32 -7.14 14.74
C ASP A 52 3.92 -8.42 14.14
N ARG A 53 4.76 -8.31 13.12
CA ARG A 53 5.26 -9.44 12.34
C ARG A 53 6.76 -9.55 12.41
N ASN A 54 7.24 -10.77 12.44
CA ASN A 54 8.66 -11.04 12.30
C ASN A 54 9.02 -11.07 10.81
N VAL A 55 9.50 -9.93 10.31
CA VAL A 55 9.97 -9.76 8.92
C VAL A 55 11.46 -9.44 8.97
N PRO A 56 12.36 -10.42 8.84
CA PRO A 56 13.80 -10.19 8.82
C PRO A 56 14.21 -9.33 7.60
N PRO A 57 15.28 -8.52 7.71
CA PRO A 57 15.87 -7.82 6.58
C PRO A 57 16.35 -8.80 5.49
N GLY A 58 16.12 -8.50 4.23
CA GLY A 58 16.54 -9.31 3.09
C GLY A 58 15.75 -8.97 1.84
N VAL A 59 16.11 -9.61 0.73
CA VAL A 59 15.52 -9.42 -0.60
C VAL A 59 14.92 -10.73 -1.16
N GLU A 60 14.82 -11.76 -0.33
CA GLU A 60 14.26 -13.06 -0.71
C GLU A 60 12.79 -13.17 -0.29
N THR A 61 12.02 -13.99 -1.00
CA THR A 61 10.62 -14.28 -0.65
C THR A 61 10.52 -15.05 0.67
N ASP A 62 11.45 -15.95 0.96
CA ASP A 62 11.50 -16.76 2.18
C ASP A 62 12.92 -16.86 2.71
N LEU A 63 13.16 -16.38 3.91
CA LEU A 63 14.43 -16.49 4.62
C LEU A 63 14.45 -17.68 5.60
N GLY A 64 13.36 -18.43 5.67
CA GLY A 64 13.24 -19.59 6.55
C GLY A 64 13.03 -19.23 8.03
N GLY A 65 13.04 -20.27 8.88
CA GLY A 65 12.91 -20.10 10.33
C GLY A 65 11.55 -19.51 10.73
N SER A 66 11.58 -18.39 11.44
CA SER A 66 10.38 -17.69 11.91
C SER A 66 9.97 -16.50 11.02
N ASP A 67 10.44 -16.46 9.78
CA ASP A 67 10.07 -15.41 8.82
C ASP A 67 8.58 -15.48 8.49
N GLU A 68 7.85 -14.39 8.76
CA GLU A 68 6.42 -14.30 8.47
C GLU A 68 6.14 -13.61 7.11
N TRP A 69 7.19 -13.19 6.39
CA TRP A 69 7.02 -12.52 5.10
C TRP A 69 6.35 -13.40 4.04
N PRO A 70 6.61 -14.71 3.91
CA PRO A 70 5.94 -15.54 2.91
C PRO A 70 4.42 -15.45 2.98
N ALA A 71 3.83 -15.44 4.18
CA ALA A 71 2.39 -15.28 4.34
C ALA A 71 1.88 -13.87 3.98
N ILE A 72 2.73 -12.84 4.10
CA ILE A 72 2.41 -11.48 3.69
C ILE A 72 2.50 -11.36 2.16
N HIS A 73 3.53 -11.95 1.56
CA HIS A 73 3.72 -12.06 0.13
C HIS A 73 2.49 -12.70 -0.56
N ASP A 74 2.01 -13.83 -0.05
CA ASP A 74 0.82 -14.50 -0.57
C ASP A 74 -0.42 -13.58 -0.52
N ARG A 75 -0.58 -12.82 0.57
CA ARG A 75 -1.69 -11.84 0.69
C ARG A 75 -1.56 -10.67 -0.28
N ILE A 76 -0.34 -10.23 -0.59
CA ILE A 76 -0.10 -9.21 -1.63
C ILE A 76 -0.56 -9.77 -2.98
N LEU A 77 -0.19 -10.99 -3.32
CA LEU A 77 -0.56 -11.64 -4.58
C LEU A 77 -2.05 -11.99 -4.68
N ASP A 78 -2.75 -12.22 -3.55
CA ASP A 78 -4.20 -12.44 -3.52
C ASP A 78 -5.00 -11.13 -3.66
N SER A 79 -4.34 -9.98 -3.63
CA SER A 79 -4.97 -8.66 -3.66
C SER A 79 -4.77 -7.96 -5.00
N ALA A 80 -5.84 -7.36 -5.54
CA ALA A 80 -5.76 -6.53 -6.73
C ALA A 80 -5.31 -5.09 -6.42
N ILE A 81 -5.48 -4.66 -5.17
CA ILE A 81 -5.13 -3.32 -4.69
C ILE A 81 -4.20 -3.47 -3.49
N LEU A 82 -3.02 -2.87 -3.57
CA LEU A 82 -2.09 -2.74 -2.46
C LEU A 82 -2.04 -1.29 -1.99
N ILE A 83 -2.17 -1.05 -0.68
CA ILE A 83 -2.00 0.27 -0.08
C ILE A 83 -0.85 0.19 0.92
N VAL A 84 0.24 0.92 0.63
CA VAL A 84 1.35 1.06 1.57
C VAL A 84 1.10 2.32 2.41
N ALA A 85 0.86 2.11 3.70
CA ALA A 85 0.59 3.18 4.65
C ALA A 85 1.80 3.32 5.60
N THR A 86 2.47 4.47 5.57
CA THR A 86 3.72 4.71 6.31
C THR A 86 3.74 6.06 7.01
N PRO A 87 4.33 6.17 8.20
CA PRO A 87 4.68 7.47 8.74
C PRO A 87 5.92 8.04 8.04
N THR A 88 6.06 9.35 8.11
CA THR A 88 7.29 10.06 7.75
C THR A 88 8.23 10.14 8.95
N TRP A 89 9.49 9.82 8.75
CA TRP A 89 10.57 10.00 9.72
C TRP A 89 11.78 10.62 9.04
N LEU A 90 12.16 11.83 9.45
CA LEU A 90 13.24 12.60 8.82
C LEU A 90 13.05 12.75 7.30
N GLY A 91 11.80 12.99 6.87
CA GLY A 91 11.43 13.12 5.47
C GLY A 91 11.43 11.79 4.67
N ARG A 92 11.53 10.63 5.33
CA ARG A 92 11.64 9.29 4.71
C ARG A 92 10.51 8.36 5.14
N PRO A 93 10.20 7.31 4.37
CA PRO A 93 9.32 6.24 4.85
C PRO A 93 9.92 5.56 6.07
N SER A 94 9.09 4.95 6.90
CA SER A 94 9.57 4.21 8.06
C SER A 94 10.52 3.07 7.66
N SER A 95 11.40 2.66 8.56
CA SER A 95 12.28 1.50 8.34
C SER A 95 11.48 0.21 8.06
N ILE A 96 10.28 0.10 8.60
CA ILE A 96 9.37 -1.03 8.32
C ILE A 96 8.84 -0.97 6.90
N ALA A 97 8.49 0.21 6.38
CA ALA A 97 8.09 0.37 4.99
C ALA A 97 9.26 0.06 4.05
N GLN A 98 10.45 0.59 4.35
CA GLN A 98 11.65 0.30 3.57
C GLN A 98 11.95 -1.21 3.54
N ARG A 99 11.86 -1.88 4.68
CA ARG A 99 12.03 -3.33 4.77
C ARG A 99 11.00 -4.10 3.93
N ALA A 100 9.74 -3.66 3.94
CA ALA A 100 8.72 -4.30 3.11
C ALA A 100 9.05 -4.16 1.62
N LEU A 101 9.48 -2.99 1.16
CA LEU A 101 9.90 -2.78 -0.23
C LEU A 101 11.11 -3.65 -0.60
N GLU A 102 12.11 -3.74 0.28
CA GLU A 102 13.27 -4.64 0.08
C GLU A 102 12.84 -6.11 -0.02
N ARG A 103 11.90 -6.56 0.81
CA ARG A 103 11.36 -7.92 0.74
C ARG A 103 10.51 -8.17 -0.52
N MET A 104 9.90 -7.14 -1.08
CA MET A 104 9.17 -7.21 -2.35
C MET A 104 10.09 -7.25 -3.57
N ASP A 105 11.40 -6.99 -3.44
CA ASP A 105 12.36 -7.04 -4.55
C ASP A 105 12.36 -8.40 -5.26
N ALA A 106 12.19 -9.50 -4.51
CA ALA A 106 12.08 -10.84 -5.08
C ALA A 106 10.98 -10.97 -6.15
N MET A 107 9.89 -10.21 -6.00
CA MET A 107 8.75 -10.24 -6.92
C MET A 107 9.08 -9.76 -8.34
N ILE A 108 10.17 -9.01 -8.52
CA ILE A 108 10.63 -8.52 -9.85
C ILE A 108 10.93 -9.70 -10.79
N SER A 109 11.46 -10.79 -10.24
CA SER A 109 11.82 -11.99 -11.01
C SER A 109 10.74 -13.07 -11.03
N GLU A 110 9.67 -12.89 -10.28
CA GLU A 110 8.56 -13.85 -10.23
C GLU A 110 7.58 -13.61 -11.39
N THR A 111 7.15 -14.70 -12.04
CA THR A 111 6.17 -14.65 -13.14
C THR A 111 5.02 -15.62 -12.90
N ASP A 112 3.86 -15.27 -13.43
CA ASP A 112 2.71 -16.17 -13.47
C ASP A 112 2.83 -17.22 -14.60
N ASP A 113 1.85 -18.12 -14.69
CA ASP A 113 1.79 -19.20 -15.69
C ASP A 113 1.78 -18.68 -17.14
N GLN A 114 1.53 -17.39 -17.36
CA GLN A 114 1.56 -16.75 -18.67
C GLN A 114 2.85 -15.98 -18.95
N GLY A 115 3.84 -16.06 -18.04
CA GLY A 115 5.11 -15.34 -18.14
C GLY A 115 5.00 -13.85 -17.84
N ARG A 116 3.94 -13.39 -17.19
CA ARG A 116 3.79 -12.00 -16.75
C ARG A 116 4.39 -11.81 -15.37
N PRO A 117 5.08 -10.70 -15.10
CA PRO A 117 5.49 -10.36 -13.73
C PRO A 117 4.30 -10.46 -12.77
N VAL A 118 4.49 -11.07 -11.60
CA VAL A 118 3.38 -11.36 -10.67
C VAL A 118 2.64 -10.12 -10.17
N CYS A 119 3.31 -8.96 -10.16
CA CYS A 119 2.70 -7.70 -9.77
C CYS A 119 1.95 -6.97 -10.90
N PHE A 120 2.05 -7.45 -12.15
CA PHE A 120 1.26 -6.90 -13.25
C PHE A 120 -0.24 -7.08 -12.99
N ASN A 121 -1.03 -6.15 -13.50
CA ASN A 121 -2.48 -6.12 -13.33
C ASN A 121 -2.96 -5.94 -11.88
N ARG A 122 -2.05 -5.49 -11.01
CA ARG A 122 -2.34 -4.99 -9.66
C ARG A 122 -2.06 -3.51 -9.60
N VAL A 123 -2.82 -2.80 -8.79
CA VAL A 123 -2.61 -1.37 -8.55
C VAL A 123 -2.06 -1.14 -7.17
N ALA A 124 -1.29 -0.07 -7.00
CA ALA A 124 -0.81 0.31 -5.69
C ALA A 124 -1.03 1.80 -5.40
N GLY A 125 -1.23 2.10 -4.11
CA GLY A 125 -1.40 3.45 -3.59
C GLY A 125 -0.62 3.66 -2.30
N VAL A 126 -0.47 4.94 -1.91
CA VAL A 126 0.35 5.33 -0.77
C VAL A 126 -0.42 6.24 0.18
N VAL A 127 -0.31 5.97 1.47
CA VAL A 127 -0.85 6.81 2.55
C VAL A 127 0.30 7.24 3.45
N VAL A 128 0.45 8.54 3.66
CA VAL A 128 1.55 9.07 4.48
C VAL A 128 1.03 9.95 5.59
N THR A 129 1.51 9.74 6.82
CA THR A 129 1.27 10.64 7.95
C THR A 129 2.58 11.13 8.54
N GLY A 130 2.62 12.38 8.98
CA GLY A 130 3.77 12.91 9.68
C GLY A 130 3.45 14.20 10.43
N ASN A 131 3.99 14.36 11.63
CA ASN A 131 4.00 15.64 12.31
C ASN A 131 5.17 16.54 11.86
N GLU A 132 5.86 16.12 10.80
CA GLU A 132 6.91 16.83 10.07
C GLU A 132 6.64 16.81 8.58
N ASP A 133 7.36 17.57 7.77
CA ASP A 133 7.22 17.62 6.31
C ASP A 133 7.87 16.40 5.61
N GLY A 134 7.73 16.33 4.29
CA GLY A 134 8.37 15.31 3.44
C GLY A 134 7.44 14.28 2.82
N ALA A 135 6.11 14.40 3.00
CA ALA A 135 5.16 13.42 2.48
C ALA A 135 5.28 13.17 0.97
N HIS A 136 5.48 14.20 0.15
CA HIS A 136 5.67 14.03 -1.29
C HIS A 136 6.94 13.24 -1.64
N HIS A 137 8.02 13.43 -0.87
CA HIS A 137 9.23 12.63 -1.04
C HIS A 137 8.97 11.17 -0.72
N VAL A 138 8.32 10.88 0.40
CA VAL A 138 7.94 9.52 0.81
C VAL A 138 7.03 8.86 -0.24
N ILE A 139 6.02 9.58 -0.74
CA ILE A 139 5.15 9.09 -1.81
C ILE A 139 5.96 8.71 -3.05
N SER A 140 6.90 9.58 -3.47
CA SER A 140 7.72 9.34 -4.65
C SER A 140 8.64 8.14 -4.50
N GLU A 141 9.26 7.95 -3.34
CA GLU A 141 10.10 6.77 -3.07
C GLU A 141 9.28 5.48 -3.08
N VAL A 142 8.17 5.45 -2.36
CA VAL A 142 7.34 4.25 -2.27
C VAL A 142 6.67 3.92 -3.60
N ALA A 143 6.06 4.92 -4.27
CA ALA A 143 5.39 4.70 -5.55
C ALA A 143 6.38 4.32 -6.66
N GLY A 144 7.59 4.90 -6.66
CA GLY A 144 8.66 4.53 -7.58
C GLY A 144 9.07 3.07 -7.43
N ALA A 145 9.38 2.63 -6.20
CA ALA A 145 9.72 1.24 -5.91
C ALA A 145 8.59 0.27 -6.32
N LEU A 146 7.33 0.60 -5.99
CA LEU A 146 6.18 -0.23 -6.39
C LEU A 146 6.01 -0.30 -7.91
N GLY A 147 6.28 0.82 -8.62
CA GLY A 147 6.28 0.85 -10.08
C GLY A 147 7.37 -0.05 -10.68
N ASP A 148 8.58 -0.04 -10.13
CA ASP A 148 9.69 -0.89 -10.56
C ASP A 148 9.39 -2.38 -10.33
N ILE A 149 8.68 -2.72 -9.25
CA ILE A 149 8.22 -4.09 -8.95
C ILE A 149 7.13 -4.55 -9.93
N GLY A 150 6.44 -3.62 -10.62
CA GLY A 150 5.46 -3.94 -11.65
C GLY A 150 4.01 -3.54 -11.32
N PHE A 151 3.76 -2.89 -10.19
CA PHE A 151 2.42 -2.36 -9.89
C PHE A 151 2.08 -1.17 -10.78
N THR A 152 0.82 -1.06 -11.16
CA THR A 152 0.29 0.16 -11.76
C THR A 152 -0.03 1.17 -10.68
N ILE A 153 0.51 2.38 -10.81
CA ILE A 153 0.23 3.51 -9.91
C ILE A 153 -0.77 4.45 -10.60
N PRO A 154 -2.06 4.40 -10.26
CA PRO A 154 -3.04 5.33 -10.84
C PRO A 154 -2.74 6.77 -10.48
N GLY A 155 -3.19 7.70 -11.32
CA GLY A 155 -3.12 9.12 -11.00
C GLY A 155 -3.83 9.44 -9.69
N GLN A 156 -3.20 10.23 -8.81
CA GLN A 156 -3.73 10.56 -7.48
C GLN A 156 -4.06 9.33 -6.61
N ALA A 157 -3.29 8.24 -6.73
CA ALA A 157 -3.44 7.03 -5.91
C ALA A 157 -2.80 7.17 -4.52
N TRP A 158 -2.80 8.38 -3.98
CA TRP A 158 -2.24 8.65 -2.65
C TRP A 158 -3.01 9.71 -1.90
N THR A 159 -2.85 9.68 -0.58
CA THR A 159 -3.17 10.80 0.30
C THR A 159 -2.09 10.96 1.35
N TYR A 160 -2.00 12.13 1.91
CA TYR A 160 -1.13 12.38 3.04
C TYR A 160 -1.73 13.44 3.97
N TRP A 161 -1.24 13.41 5.18
CA TRP A 161 -1.35 14.48 6.13
C TRP A 161 0.02 14.70 6.77
N ASN A 162 0.56 15.89 6.64
CA ASN A 162 1.81 16.22 7.29
C ASN A 162 1.81 17.67 7.80
N LYS A 163 2.57 17.91 8.84
CA LYS A 163 2.91 19.25 9.34
C LYS A 163 4.36 19.58 9.01
N GLY A 164 4.82 20.70 9.40
CA GLY A 164 6.20 21.14 9.25
C GLY A 164 6.30 22.65 8.99
N PRO A 165 7.54 23.19 9.02
CA PRO A 165 8.77 22.52 9.41
C PRO A 165 8.84 22.30 10.92
N GLY A 166 9.31 21.15 11.34
CA GLY A 166 9.46 20.79 12.75
C GLY A 166 8.27 20.07 13.36
N PRO A 167 8.46 19.45 14.53
CA PRO A 167 7.44 18.63 15.15
C PRO A 167 6.22 19.45 15.58
N GLY A 168 5.04 18.92 15.27
CA GLY A 168 3.74 19.45 15.66
C GLY A 168 2.89 18.39 16.36
N LYS A 169 1.59 18.63 16.42
CA LYS A 169 0.63 17.62 16.86
C LYS A 169 0.57 16.48 15.86
N ASP A 170 0.31 15.30 16.37
CA ASP A 170 0.03 14.13 15.55
C ASP A 170 -1.36 14.21 14.88
N TYR A 171 -1.59 13.39 13.84
CA TYR A 171 -2.84 13.35 13.10
C TYR A 171 -4.06 13.20 14.02
N SER A 172 -4.00 12.30 14.98
CA SER A 172 -5.10 12.04 15.93
C SER A 172 -5.25 13.09 17.04
N GLU A 173 -4.36 14.08 17.12
CA GLU A 173 -4.38 15.13 18.15
C GLU A 173 -4.94 16.46 17.64
N THR A 174 -5.35 16.54 16.39
CA THR A 174 -5.86 17.75 15.75
C THR A 174 -6.83 17.39 14.64
N ASP A 175 -7.74 18.30 14.31
CA ASP A 175 -8.64 18.18 13.14
C ASP A 175 -8.15 19.05 11.96
N GLU A 176 -6.99 19.69 12.10
CA GLU A 176 -6.45 20.56 11.05
C GLU A 176 -6.10 19.77 9.79
N ASP A 177 -6.51 20.26 8.63
CA ASP A 177 -6.26 19.69 7.29
C ASP A 177 -6.83 18.27 7.06
N HIS A 178 -7.66 17.75 7.98
CA HIS A 178 -8.31 16.46 7.79
C HIS A 178 -9.23 16.46 6.58
N ASP A 179 -10.02 17.53 6.37
CA ASP A 179 -10.92 17.64 5.21
C ASP A 179 -10.19 17.43 3.87
N TRP A 180 -8.96 17.94 3.77
CA TRP A 180 -8.15 17.78 2.56
C TRP A 180 -7.63 16.35 2.41
N SER A 181 -7.02 15.81 3.45
CA SER A 181 -6.44 14.46 3.44
C SER A 181 -7.50 13.37 3.28
N GLU A 182 -8.68 13.55 3.89
CA GLU A 182 -9.80 12.65 3.70
C GLU A 182 -10.39 12.71 2.30
N ARG A 183 -10.59 13.92 1.75
CA ARG A 183 -11.08 14.08 0.39
C ARG A 183 -10.15 13.44 -0.63
N THR A 184 -8.84 13.66 -0.51
CA THR A 184 -7.85 13.04 -1.39
C THR A 184 -7.73 11.54 -1.14
N GLY A 185 -7.92 11.06 0.08
CA GLY A 185 -7.98 9.65 0.41
C GLY A 185 -9.16 8.94 -0.25
N ARG A 186 -10.36 9.54 -0.21
CA ARG A 186 -11.53 9.03 -0.93
C ARG A 186 -11.30 8.99 -2.45
N ALA A 187 -10.70 10.03 -3.02
CA ALA A 187 -10.35 10.07 -4.44
C ALA A 187 -9.32 8.98 -4.80
N ALA A 188 -8.31 8.77 -3.96
CA ALA A 188 -7.32 7.72 -4.15
C ALA A 188 -7.97 6.32 -4.16
N ALA A 189 -8.87 6.03 -3.23
CA ALA A 189 -9.61 4.77 -3.19
C ALA A 189 -10.42 4.54 -4.47
N GLN A 190 -11.11 5.58 -4.97
CA GLN A 190 -11.89 5.50 -6.22
C GLN A 190 -11.00 5.25 -7.44
N ASN A 191 -9.85 5.95 -7.53
CA ASN A 191 -8.92 5.78 -8.65
C ASN A 191 -8.28 4.39 -8.63
N LEU A 192 -7.87 3.89 -7.47
CA LEU A 192 -7.35 2.54 -7.29
C LEU A 192 -8.38 1.50 -7.75
N LEU A 193 -9.61 1.61 -7.28
CA LEU A 193 -10.68 0.66 -7.62
C LEU A 193 -11.03 0.71 -9.11
N ALA A 194 -11.14 1.90 -9.70
CA ALA A 194 -11.44 2.06 -11.12
C ALA A 194 -10.38 1.39 -12.01
N VAL A 195 -9.10 1.63 -11.73
CA VAL A 195 -8.01 1.03 -12.51
C VAL A 195 -7.87 -0.47 -12.25
N ALA A 196 -8.03 -0.93 -11.00
CA ALA A 196 -8.03 -2.37 -10.69
C ALA A 196 -9.10 -3.13 -11.47
N ARG A 197 -10.32 -2.59 -11.55
CA ARG A 197 -11.42 -3.17 -12.36
C ARG A 197 -11.07 -3.18 -13.86
N GLN A 198 -10.48 -2.10 -14.38
CA GLN A 198 -10.06 -2.04 -15.78
C GLN A 198 -8.97 -3.06 -16.12
N LEU A 199 -7.96 -3.21 -15.26
CA LEU A 199 -6.89 -4.18 -15.46
C LEU A 199 -7.38 -5.63 -15.35
N LYS A 200 -8.42 -5.88 -14.54
CA LYS A 200 -9.06 -7.18 -14.50
C LYS A 200 -9.80 -7.50 -15.80
N ASP A 201 -10.50 -6.52 -16.37
CA ASP A 201 -11.26 -6.69 -17.61
C ASP A 201 -10.37 -6.71 -18.86
N GLN A 202 -9.28 -5.94 -18.83
CA GLN A 202 -8.30 -5.80 -19.90
C GLN A 202 -6.87 -5.86 -19.37
N PRO A 203 -6.35 -7.06 -19.07
CA PRO A 203 -5.04 -7.21 -18.46
C PRO A 203 -3.91 -6.81 -19.41
N ILE A 204 -2.87 -6.23 -18.82
CA ILE A 204 -1.60 -5.98 -19.51
C ILE A 204 -1.00 -7.34 -19.90
N PRO A 205 -0.62 -7.53 -21.18
CA PRO A 205 -0.06 -8.81 -21.65
C PRO A 205 1.34 -9.05 -21.06
N ALA A 206 1.83 -10.28 -21.22
CA ALA A 206 3.24 -10.57 -20.94
C ALA A 206 4.15 -9.68 -21.79
N PRO A 207 5.31 -9.26 -21.26
CA PRO A 207 6.30 -8.54 -22.05
C PRO A 207 6.70 -9.37 -23.29
N PRO A 208 6.98 -8.70 -24.42
CA PRO A 208 7.55 -9.43 -25.56
C PRO A 208 8.91 -9.98 -25.18
N GLY A 209 9.15 -11.25 -25.50
CA GLY A 209 10.45 -11.93 -25.28
C GLY A 209 11.58 -11.35 -26.09
#